data_6e887f26735d889726a6df38d1f9dff4
#
_entry.id   6e887f26735d889726a6df38d1f9dff4
#
_cell.length_a   1.000
_cell.length_b   1.000
_cell.length_c   1.000
_cell.angle_alpha   90.00
_cell.angle_beta   90.00
_cell.angle_gamma   90.00
#
_symmetry.space_group_name_H-M   'P 1'
#
loop_
_entity.id
_entity.type
_entity.pdbx_description
1 polymer ?
#
loop_
_entity_poly.entity_id
_entity_poly.type
_entity_poly.pdbx_seq_one_letter_code
_entity_poly.pdbx_strand_id
1 'polypeptide(L)'
;MRIPVEYIWIDGARPTKRLRSKIKIVDVEDRTNVSLGDMPDWGFDGSSTGQAEGNFSDCKLVPVRVYNHQYDHIPLVLCEVFHSDGIVHETNTRHALARMQEELIDEDVWVGLEQEYTFFQGQRPLGWPEGGYPPPQGPFYCGVGADEVFGRGLVLEHMYSCLNYGIQLSGINAEVMPGQWEFQVGSGDPLKMSDDLIVARFLLYMLGEKHGINVSLEPKPVRGDWNGAGCHVNFSTKSMRQDGGLELIHEACARLGDRHKDHIAVYGHGNEARLTGLHETCSINEFRWGISDRGASIRIPMDTAFNRKGYLEDRRPAANCDPYEVCHILMETICK
;
A
#
# COMPACT_ATOMS: atom_id res chain seq x y z
N MET A 1 -25.93 -22.31 -1.83
CA MET A 1 -26.38 -21.42 -0.71
C MET A 1 -26.12 -19.99 -1.14
N ARG A 2 -27.05 -19.02 -0.82
CA ARG A 2 -26.90 -17.62 -1.24
C ARG A 2 -26.24 -16.80 -0.14
N ILE A 3 -25.13 -16.13 -0.48
CA ILE A 3 -24.38 -15.27 0.45
C ILE A 3 -24.09 -13.89 -0.16
N PRO A 4 -23.96 -12.83 0.65
CA PRO A 4 -23.38 -11.58 0.20
C PRO A 4 -21.85 -11.73 0.04
N VAL A 5 -21.30 -11.09 -0.99
CA VAL A 5 -19.86 -11.00 -1.25
C VAL A 5 -19.52 -9.58 -1.67
N GLU A 6 -18.47 -8.99 -1.13
CA GLU A 6 -18.08 -7.62 -1.41
C GLU A 6 -16.95 -7.54 -2.43
N TYR A 7 -17.26 -7.01 -3.60
CA TYR A 7 -16.34 -6.79 -4.72
C TYR A 7 -15.62 -5.47 -4.53
N ILE A 8 -14.28 -5.48 -4.55
CA ILE A 8 -13.41 -4.32 -4.34
C ILE A 8 -12.57 -4.09 -5.60
N TRP A 9 -12.45 -2.83 -6.05
CA TRP A 9 -11.60 -2.47 -7.15
C TRP A 9 -10.99 -1.07 -6.98
N ILE A 10 -10.01 -0.75 -7.81
CA ILE A 10 -9.36 0.56 -7.88
C ILE A 10 -9.98 1.34 -9.03
N ASP A 11 -10.41 2.58 -8.79
CA ASP A 11 -11.01 3.44 -9.81
C ASP A 11 -9.98 4.15 -10.70
N GLY A 12 -10.48 4.98 -11.63
CA GLY A 12 -9.68 5.80 -12.53
C GLY A 12 -9.49 7.25 -12.08
N ALA A 13 -9.83 7.58 -10.82
CA ALA A 13 -9.73 8.94 -10.33
C ALA A 13 -8.31 9.49 -10.41
N ARG A 14 -8.21 10.79 -10.71
CA ARG A 14 -6.94 11.49 -10.76
C ARG A 14 -6.97 12.69 -9.81
N PRO A 15 -5.84 13.10 -9.22
CA PRO A 15 -4.49 12.55 -9.41
C PRO A 15 -4.21 11.25 -8.62
N THR A 16 -5.07 10.88 -7.67
CA THR A 16 -4.93 9.68 -6.83
C THR A 16 -6.13 8.77 -7.04
N LYS A 17 -5.89 7.52 -7.40
CA LYS A 17 -6.90 6.47 -7.53
C LYS A 17 -7.53 6.17 -6.17
N ARG A 18 -8.80 5.75 -6.17
CA ARG A 18 -9.57 5.43 -4.96
C ARG A 18 -10.09 3.99 -5.00
N LEU A 19 -10.32 3.44 -3.82
CA LEU A 19 -11.00 2.17 -3.69
C LEU A 19 -12.51 2.34 -3.88
N ARG A 20 -13.11 1.36 -4.53
CA ARG A 20 -14.55 1.23 -4.71
C ARG A 20 -15.00 -0.15 -4.28
N SER A 21 -16.23 -0.25 -3.81
CA SER A 21 -16.82 -1.56 -3.52
C SER A 21 -18.31 -1.60 -3.85
N LYS A 22 -18.81 -2.81 -4.01
CA LYS A 22 -20.24 -3.12 -4.06
C LYS A 22 -20.49 -4.57 -3.68
N ILE A 23 -21.67 -4.85 -3.09
CA ILE A 23 -22.04 -6.18 -2.61
C ILE A 23 -22.89 -6.90 -3.65
N LYS A 24 -22.50 -8.13 -4.00
CA LYS A 24 -23.26 -9.05 -4.84
C LYS A 24 -23.76 -10.22 -4.00
N ILE A 25 -24.97 -10.68 -4.30
CA ILE A 25 -25.48 -11.95 -3.78
C ILE A 25 -25.11 -13.04 -4.75
N VAL A 26 -24.31 -14.01 -4.30
CA VAL A 26 -23.86 -15.14 -5.12
C VAL A 26 -24.35 -16.48 -4.57
N ASP A 27 -24.49 -17.46 -5.45
CA ASP A 27 -24.75 -18.85 -5.04
C ASP A 27 -23.41 -19.58 -4.89
N VAL A 28 -23.17 -20.14 -3.70
CA VAL A 28 -21.95 -20.91 -3.39
C VAL A 28 -22.31 -22.28 -2.84
N GLU A 29 -21.43 -23.25 -3.01
CA GLU A 29 -21.61 -24.59 -2.45
C GLU A 29 -21.31 -24.59 -0.95
N ASP A 30 -20.17 -24.00 -0.55
CA ASP A 30 -19.71 -23.90 0.82
C ASP A 30 -19.48 -22.42 1.21
N ARG A 31 -20.25 -21.93 2.18
CA ARG A 31 -20.13 -20.54 2.66
C ARG A 31 -18.87 -20.30 3.51
N THR A 32 -18.25 -21.35 4.03
CA THR A 32 -17.09 -21.26 4.91
C THR A 32 -15.77 -21.22 4.14
N ASN A 33 -15.80 -21.61 2.86
CA ASN A 33 -14.63 -21.65 2.01
C ASN A 33 -14.99 -21.27 0.57
N VAL A 34 -15.27 -19.98 0.37
CA VAL A 34 -15.63 -19.42 -0.93
C VAL A 34 -14.37 -19.37 -1.81
N SER A 35 -14.48 -19.90 -3.03
CA SER A 35 -13.40 -19.95 -3.99
C SER A 35 -13.52 -18.89 -5.08
N LEU A 36 -12.45 -18.63 -5.80
CA LEU A 36 -12.47 -17.73 -6.96
C LEU A 36 -13.42 -18.25 -8.07
N GLY A 37 -13.55 -19.58 -8.20
CA GLY A 37 -14.47 -20.21 -9.16
C GLY A 37 -15.95 -19.94 -8.90
N ASP A 38 -16.31 -19.58 -7.67
CA ASP A 38 -17.69 -19.21 -7.30
C ASP A 38 -18.03 -17.77 -7.66
N MET A 39 -17.04 -16.95 -8.06
CA MET A 39 -17.19 -15.53 -8.24
C MET A 39 -17.41 -15.16 -9.71
N PRO A 40 -18.65 -14.77 -10.09
CA PRO A 40 -18.91 -14.34 -11.46
C PRO A 40 -18.36 -12.94 -11.73
N ASP A 41 -17.98 -12.66 -12.97
CA ASP A 41 -17.75 -11.30 -13.45
C ASP A 41 -18.97 -10.42 -13.15
N TRP A 42 -18.72 -9.11 -13.01
CA TRP A 42 -19.80 -8.17 -12.73
C TRP A 42 -19.60 -6.81 -13.40
N GLY A 43 -20.60 -6.38 -14.18
CA GLY A 43 -20.60 -5.06 -14.84
C GLY A 43 -20.79 -3.91 -13.84
N PHE A 44 -20.23 -2.73 -14.17
CA PHE A 44 -20.43 -1.50 -13.41
C PHE A 44 -20.34 -0.28 -14.33
N ASP A 45 -20.85 0.87 -13.87
CA ASP A 45 -20.77 2.15 -14.58
C ASP A 45 -19.38 2.79 -14.38
N GLY A 46 -18.51 2.63 -15.37
CA GLY A 46 -17.18 3.21 -15.39
C GLY A 46 -17.17 4.74 -15.44
N SER A 47 -18.24 5.39 -15.93
CA SER A 47 -18.31 6.86 -16.00
C SER A 47 -18.33 7.50 -14.60
N SER A 48 -18.96 6.83 -13.63
CA SER A 48 -19.00 7.26 -12.24
C SER A 48 -17.70 7.03 -11.45
N THR A 49 -16.74 6.32 -12.07
CA THR A 49 -15.46 5.96 -11.45
C THR A 49 -14.23 6.49 -12.22
N GLY A 50 -14.47 7.34 -13.26
CA GLY A 50 -13.40 7.88 -14.11
C GLY A 50 -12.72 6.83 -14.98
N GLN A 51 -13.45 5.74 -15.35
CA GLN A 51 -12.96 4.61 -16.13
C GLN A 51 -13.67 4.44 -17.47
N ALA A 52 -14.66 5.27 -17.78
CA ALA A 52 -15.32 5.28 -19.08
C ALA A 52 -15.98 6.63 -19.37
N GLU A 53 -16.33 6.86 -20.63
CA GLU A 53 -17.19 7.99 -21.03
C GLU A 53 -18.66 7.62 -20.93
N GLY A 54 -19.55 8.59 -20.68
CA GLY A 54 -20.97 8.35 -20.40
C GLY A 54 -21.75 7.66 -21.52
N ASN A 55 -21.28 7.73 -22.78
CA ASN A 55 -21.89 7.06 -23.93
C ASN A 55 -21.41 5.62 -24.16
N PHE A 56 -20.33 5.18 -23.42
CA PHE A 56 -19.79 3.82 -23.41
C PHE A 56 -19.34 3.49 -21.97
N SER A 57 -20.30 3.51 -21.03
CA SER A 57 -19.99 3.53 -19.61
C SER A 57 -19.74 2.14 -19.00
N ASP A 58 -20.08 1.06 -19.68
CA ASP A 58 -19.98 -0.27 -19.12
C ASP A 58 -18.54 -0.76 -19.03
N CYS A 59 -18.11 -1.00 -17.80
CA CYS A 59 -16.88 -1.71 -17.48
C CYS A 59 -17.19 -3.03 -16.76
N LYS A 60 -16.20 -3.93 -16.70
CA LYS A 60 -16.31 -5.24 -16.11
C LYS A 60 -15.34 -5.40 -14.94
N LEU A 61 -15.83 -5.91 -13.82
CA LEU A 61 -15.04 -6.42 -12.71
C LEU A 61 -14.78 -7.90 -12.93
N VAL A 62 -13.52 -8.28 -12.99
CA VAL A 62 -13.08 -9.67 -13.07
C VAL A 62 -12.43 -10.05 -11.74
N PRO A 63 -13.03 -10.98 -10.99
CA PRO A 63 -12.47 -11.47 -9.73
C PRO A 63 -11.08 -12.07 -9.91
N VAL A 64 -10.14 -11.69 -9.03
CA VAL A 64 -8.75 -12.16 -9.10
C VAL A 64 -8.24 -12.77 -7.79
N ARG A 65 -8.88 -12.43 -6.68
CA ARG A 65 -8.54 -13.01 -5.36
C ARG A 65 -9.73 -12.93 -4.41
N VAL A 66 -9.95 -14.00 -3.64
CA VAL A 66 -10.95 -14.05 -2.59
C VAL A 66 -10.25 -14.05 -1.23
N TYR A 67 -10.76 -13.24 -0.32
CA TYR A 67 -10.38 -13.20 1.09
C TYR A 67 -11.55 -13.69 1.93
N ASN A 68 -11.46 -14.90 2.44
CA ASN A 68 -12.44 -15.48 3.35
C ASN A 68 -12.17 -15.02 4.78
N HIS A 69 -13.21 -14.63 5.49
CA HIS A 69 -13.09 -14.26 6.89
C HIS A 69 -13.17 -15.50 7.80
N GLN A 70 -12.30 -15.55 8.79
CA GLN A 70 -12.19 -16.68 9.71
C GLN A 70 -13.47 -16.93 10.54
N TYR A 71 -14.30 -15.91 10.78
CA TYR A 71 -15.47 -15.94 11.66
C TYR A 71 -16.78 -15.55 10.94
N ASP A 72 -17.01 -16.05 9.73
CA ASP A 72 -18.30 -15.91 9.02
C ASP A 72 -18.77 -14.46 8.76
N HIS A 73 -17.84 -13.59 8.39
CA HIS A 73 -18.17 -12.29 7.81
C HIS A 73 -18.27 -12.37 6.27
N ILE A 74 -18.72 -11.28 5.65
CA ILE A 74 -18.83 -11.19 4.18
C ILE A 74 -17.46 -11.42 3.55
N PRO A 75 -17.28 -12.39 2.64
CA PRO A 75 -16.03 -12.55 1.89
C PRO A 75 -15.75 -11.31 1.04
N LEU A 76 -14.47 -10.93 0.95
CA LEU A 76 -14.00 -9.84 0.12
C LEU A 76 -13.42 -10.41 -1.17
N VAL A 77 -13.73 -9.78 -2.30
CA VAL A 77 -13.25 -10.19 -3.62
C VAL A 77 -12.55 -9.02 -4.29
N LEU A 78 -11.24 -9.13 -4.42
CA LEU A 78 -10.46 -8.18 -5.20
C LEU A 78 -10.67 -8.43 -6.68
N CYS A 79 -10.91 -7.36 -7.42
CA CYS A 79 -11.23 -7.40 -8.84
C CYS A 79 -10.27 -6.55 -9.67
N GLU A 80 -9.94 -7.04 -10.84
CA GLU A 80 -9.38 -6.28 -11.94
C GLU A 80 -10.49 -5.63 -12.78
N VAL A 81 -10.15 -4.50 -13.42
CA VAL A 81 -11.07 -3.79 -14.32
C VAL A 81 -10.73 -4.07 -15.78
N PHE A 82 -11.77 -4.38 -16.55
CA PHE A 82 -11.70 -4.60 -17.98
C PHE A 82 -12.74 -3.74 -18.69
N HIS A 83 -12.51 -3.42 -19.97
CA HIS A 83 -13.54 -2.93 -20.86
C HIS A 83 -14.63 -4.01 -21.09
N SER A 84 -15.79 -3.60 -21.53
CA SER A 84 -16.92 -4.52 -21.80
C SER A 84 -16.60 -5.59 -22.84
N ASP A 85 -15.69 -5.31 -23.77
CA ASP A 85 -15.19 -6.25 -24.80
C ASP A 85 -14.13 -7.24 -24.30
N GLY A 86 -13.72 -7.12 -23.03
CA GLY A 86 -12.73 -7.99 -22.40
C GLY A 86 -11.28 -7.56 -22.56
N ILE A 87 -11.03 -6.37 -23.11
CA ILE A 87 -9.69 -5.79 -23.12
C ILE A 87 -9.36 -5.25 -21.73
N VAL A 88 -8.12 -5.45 -21.29
CA VAL A 88 -7.60 -4.93 -20.01
C VAL A 88 -7.76 -3.41 -20.00
N HIS A 89 -8.38 -2.88 -18.94
CA HIS A 89 -8.55 -1.44 -18.80
C HIS A 89 -7.21 -0.76 -18.47
N GLU A 90 -6.95 0.42 -19.04
CA GLU A 90 -5.69 1.16 -18.87
C GLU A 90 -5.40 1.61 -17.43
N THR A 91 -6.42 1.64 -16.56
CA THR A 91 -6.24 1.91 -15.12
C THR A 91 -5.88 0.65 -14.32
N ASN A 92 -5.84 -0.52 -14.96
CA ASN A 92 -5.58 -1.81 -14.31
C ASN A 92 -4.08 -2.08 -14.17
N THR A 93 -3.49 -1.47 -13.19
CA THR A 93 -2.04 -1.59 -12.88
C THR A 93 -1.68 -2.96 -12.31
N ARG A 94 -2.63 -3.65 -11.67
CA ARG A 94 -2.43 -5.00 -11.15
C ARG A 94 -2.06 -6.00 -12.26
N HIS A 95 -2.73 -5.91 -13.40
CA HIS A 95 -2.46 -6.80 -14.54
C HIS A 95 -1.03 -6.66 -15.05
N ALA A 96 -0.51 -5.42 -15.12
CA ALA A 96 0.88 -5.17 -15.52
C ALA A 96 1.88 -5.83 -14.55
N LEU A 97 1.64 -5.69 -13.24
CA LEU A 97 2.49 -6.35 -12.22
C LEU A 97 2.41 -7.87 -12.30
N ALA A 98 1.21 -8.44 -12.50
CA ALA A 98 1.04 -9.89 -12.65
C ALA A 98 1.87 -10.43 -13.82
N ARG A 99 1.85 -9.74 -14.96
CA ARG A 99 2.67 -10.11 -16.13
C ARG A 99 4.17 -9.99 -15.85
N MET A 100 4.60 -8.93 -15.18
CA MET A 100 6.01 -8.74 -14.79
C MET A 100 6.48 -9.85 -13.84
N GLN A 101 5.65 -10.24 -12.88
CA GLN A 101 5.98 -11.32 -11.95
C GLN A 101 6.09 -12.68 -12.65
N GLU A 102 5.22 -12.97 -13.63
CA GLU A 102 5.34 -14.18 -14.46
C GLU A 102 6.64 -14.20 -15.25
N GLU A 103 7.02 -13.07 -15.87
CA GLU A 103 8.27 -12.94 -16.63
C GLU A 103 9.53 -13.13 -15.78
N LEU A 104 9.48 -12.70 -14.52
CA LEU A 104 10.60 -12.68 -13.58
C LEU A 104 10.48 -13.74 -12.47
N ILE A 105 9.75 -14.83 -12.74
CA ILE A 105 9.44 -15.85 -11.73
C ILE A 105 10.70 -16.46 -11.09
N ASP A 106 11.78 -16.61 -11.86
CA ASP A 106 13.05 -17.20 -11.41
C ASP A 106 13.83 -16.27 -10.45
N GLU A 107 13.56 -14.97 -10.49
CA GLU A 107 14.16 -13.99 -9.57
C GLU A 107 13.65 -14.15 -8.13
N ASP A 108 12.51 -14.82 -7.93
CA ASP A 108 11.89 -15.02 -6.62
C ASP A 108 11.89 -13.71 -5.80
N VAL A 109 11.29 -12.66 -6.38
CA VAL A 109 11.26 -11.33 -5.77
C VAL A 109 10.36 -11.34 -4.53
N TRP A 110 10.86 -10.79 -3.44
CA TRP A 110 10.09 -10.54 -2.22
C TRP A 110 10.01 -9.05 -1.94
N VAL A 111 8.82 -8.60 -1.56
CA VAL A 111 8.58 -7.23 -1.09
C VAL A 111 7.90 -7.22 0.28
N GLY A 112 8.19 -6.22 1.07
CA GLY A 112 7.44 -5.82 2.26
C GLY A 112 7.04 -4.35 2.12
N LEU A 113 5.83 -4.00 2.53
CA LEU A 113 5.24 -2.68 2.35
C LEU A 113 4.92 -2.08 3.72
N GLU A 114 5.44 -0.89 4.01
CA GLU A 114 5.26 -0.16 5.27
C GLU A 114 4.32 1.01 5.03
N GLN A 115 3.03 0.82 5.30
CA GLN A 115 2.00 1.81 5.02
C GLN A 115 1.80 2.74 6.20
N GLU A 116 2.21 3.98 6.05
CA GLU A 116 1.86 5.06 6.95
C GLU A 116 0.51 5.68 6.58
N TYR A 117 -0.22 6.18 7.59
CA TYR A 117 -1.50 6.86 7.43
C TYR A 117 -1.80 7.74 8.63
N THR A 118 -2.72 8.71 8.47
CA THR A 118 -3.09 9.63 9.54
C THR A 118 -4.60 9.61 9.76
N PHE A 119 -5.02 9.48 11.01
CA PHE A 119 -6.41 9.62 11.41
C PHE A 119 -6.81 11.09 11.59
N PHE A 120 -8.01 11.41 11.12
CA PHE A 120 -8.62 12.72 11.29
C PHE A 120 -10.00 12.62 11.93
N GLN A 121 -10.26 13.49 12.88
CA GLN A 121 -11.60 13.77 13.38
C GLN A 121 -12.07 15.10 12.78
N GLY A 122 -12.99 15.02 11.82
CA GLY A 122 -13.32 16.16 10.97
C GLY A 122 -12.11 16.59 10.13
N GLN A 123 -11.62 17.81 10.34
CA GLN A 123 -10.45 18.36 9.61
C GLN A 123 -9.17 18.41 10.45
N ARG A 124 -9.18 17.82 11.64
CA ARG A 124 -8.06 17.85 12.57
C ARG A 124 -7.48 16.44 12.74
N PRO A 125 -6.15 16.26 12.72
CA PRO A 125 -5.55 14.99 13.09
C PRO A 125 -6.00 14.56 14.48
N LEU A 126 -6.25 13.27 14.64
CA LEU A 126 -6.71 12.70 15.90
C LEU A 126 -5.66 12.91 17.00
N GLY A 127 -6.08 13.39 18.16
CA GLY A 127 -5.20 13.67 19.29
C GLY A 127 -4.52 15.04 19.28
N TRP A 128 -4.76 15.85 18.25
CA TRP A 128 -4.29 17.24 18.27
C TRP A 128 -5.12 18.10 19.21
N PRO A 129 -4.51 19.06 19.92
CA PRO A 129 -5.22 19.92 20.86
C PRO A 129 -6.30 20.77 20.16
N GLU A 130 -7.35 21.16 20.90
CA GLU A 130 -8.42 22.00 20.35
C GLU A 130 -7.93 23.37 19.85
N GLY A 131 -6.92 23.92 20.50
CA GLY A 131 -6.22 25.14 20.10
C GLY A 131 -4.71 24.92 20.01
N GLY A 132 -4.10 25.43 18.93
CA GLY A 132 -2.67 25.29 18.72
C GLY A 132 -2.26 23.97 18.07
N TYR A 133 -1.00 23.60 18.28
CA TYR A 133 -0.35 22.44 17.68
C TYR A 133 0.39 21.65 18.75
N PRO A 134 0.48 20.30 18.64
CA PRO A 134 1.38 19.54 19.48
C PRO A 134 2.84 19.89 19.12
N PRO A 135 3.82 19.59 19.97
CA PRO A 135 5.22 19.73 19.59
C PRO A 135 5.53 18.81 18.39
N PRO A 136 6.16 19.34 17.32
CA PRO A 136 6.72 18.48 16.28
C PRO A 136 7.81 17.60 16.89
N GLN A 137 7.96 16.36 16.45
CA GLN A 137 8.95 15.42 16.99
C GLN A 137 8.84 15.22 18.52
N GLY A 138 7.60 15.14 19.02
CA GLY A 138 7.34 14.78 20.43
C GLY A 138 7.49 13.27 20.68
N PRO A 139 7.14 12.78 21.90
CA PRO A 139 7.33 11.39 22.32
C PRO A 139 6.25 10.44 21.75
N PHE A 140 5.85 10.63 20.50
CA PHE A 140 4.71 9.94 19.88
C PHE A 140 5.09 8.62 19.20
N TYR A 141 6.31 8.53 18.67
CA TYR A 141 6.79 7.32 17.99
C TYR A 141 6.83 6.14 18.96
N CYS A 142 6.05 5.09 18.65
CA CYS A 142 5.85 3.92 19.50
C CYS A 142 5.41 4.29 20.94
N GLY A 143 4.76 5.45 21.11
CA GLY A 143 4.37 6.00 22.41
C GLY A 143 3.37 5.13 23.16
N VAL A 144 3.32 5.31 24.49
CA VAL A 144 2.40 4.63 25.39
C VAL A 144 1.80 5.64 26.37
N GLY A 145 0.49 5.68 26.46
CA GLY A 145 -0.25 6.60 27.31
C GLY A 145 -1.28 7.40 26.56
N ALA A 146 -2.28 7.91 27.26
CA ALA A 146 -3.43 8.61 26.64
C ALA A 146 -3.07 10.00 26.12
N ASP A 147 -1.95 10.55 26.53
CA ASP A 147 -1.40 11.83 26.11
C ASP A 147 -0.39 11.74 24.95
N GLU A 148 0.04 10.51 24.60
CA GLU A 148 1.04 10.27 23.58
C GLU A 148 0.46 9.53 22.35
N VAL A 149 -0.55 8.66 22.53
CA VAL A 149 -1.05 7.76 21.50
C VAL A 149 -2.56 7.88 21.32
N PHE A 150 -2.98 8.09 20.08
CA PHE A 150 -4.38 8.31 19.71
C PHE A 150 -4.82 7.33 18.63
N GLY A 151 -6.01 6.73 18.82
CA GLY A 151 -6.60 5.80 17.85
C GLY A 151 -6.18 4.33 17.99
N ARG A 152 -5.44 3.92 19.02
CA ARG A 152 -4.97 2.54 19.22
C ARG A 152 -6.09 1.49 19.15
N GLY A 153 -7.29 1.79 19.68
CA GLY A 153 -8.42 0.86 19.62
C GLY A 153 -8.82 0.52 18.19
N LEU A 154 -8.91 1.54 17.31
CA LEU A 154 -9.22 1.36 15.89
C LEU A 154 -8.08 0.61 15.16
N VAL A 155 -6.82 0.93 15.48
CA VAL A 155 -5.64 0.25 14.87
C VAL A 155 -5.62 -1.24 15.23
N LEU A 156 -5.92 -1.60 16.48
CA LEU A 156 -6.01 -3.00 16.90
C LEU A 156 -7.18 -3.72 16.22
N GLU A 157 -8.33 -3.06 16.08
CA GLU A 157 -9.48 -3.61 15.34
C GLU A 157 -9.13 -3.84 13.87
N HIS A 158 -8.41 -2.90 13.23
CA HIS A 158 -7.90 -3.05 11.87
C HIS A 158 -6.94 -4.23 11.75
N MET A 159 -5.96 -4.32 12.66
CA MET A 159 -5.01 -5.44 12.70
C MET A 159 -5.74 -6.80 12.78
N TYR A 160 -6.68 -6.96 13.72
CA TYR A 160 -7.44 -8.20 13.84
C TYR A 160 -8.31 -8.47 12.62
N SER A 161 -8.93 -7.45 12.02
CA SER A 161 -9.67 -7.62 10.77
C SER A 161 -8.77 -8.13 9.65
N CYS A 162 -7.60 -7.55 9.46
CA CYS A 162 -6.62 -8.01 8.45
C CYS A 162 -6.22 -9.47 8.68
N LEU A 163 -5.86 -9.84 9.93
CA LEU A 163 -5.48 -11.22 10.28
C LEU A 163 -6.62 -12.20 10.04
N ASN A 164 -7.86 -11.81 10.34
CA ASN A 164 -9.04 -12.66 10.15
C ASN A 164 -9.38 -12.89 8.67
N TYR A 165 -8.98 -11.97 7.77
CA TYR A 165 -9.06 -12.16 6.33
C TYR A 165 -7.81 -12.81 5.72
N GLY A 166 -6.86 -13.24 6.52
CA GLY A 166 -5.64 -13.90 6.06
C GLY A 166 -4.63 -12.96 5.36
N ILE A 167 -4.75 -11.65 5.61
CA ILE A 167 -3.76 -10.67 5.15
C ILE A 167 -2.46 -10.86 5.93
N GLN A 168 -1.35 -10.88 5.23
CA GLN A 168 -0.03 -11.11 5.80
C GLN A 168 0.53 -9.83 6.44
N LEU A 169 0.01 -9.46 7.62
CA LEU A 169 0.59 -8.38 8.41
C LEU A 169 1.85 -8.86 9.14
N SER A 170 2.85 -7.99 9.21
CA SER A 170 4.10 -8.22 9.97
C SER A 170 4.24 -7.28 11.18
N GLY A 171 3.56 -6.15 11.21
CA GLY A 171 3.62 -5.23 12.35
C GLY A 171 2.69 -4.04 12.25
N ILE A 172 2.57 -3.33 13.37
CA ILE A 172 1.92 -2.03 13.50
C ILE A 172 2.71 -1.18 14.49
N ASN A 173 2.78 0.12 14.27
CA ASN A 173 3.34 1.07 15.24
C ASN A 173 2.70 2.46 15.13
N ALA A 174 2.73 3.22 16.22
CA ALA A 174 2.42 4.62 16.19
C ALA A 174 3.62 5.39 15.63
N GLU A 175 3.33 6.41 14.82
CA GLU A 175 4.31 7.23 14.13
C GLU A 175 4.63 8.53 14.86
N VAL A 176 5.53 9.35 14.29
CA VAL A 176 6.12 10.52 14.92
C VAL A 176 5.11 11.65 15.15
N MET A 177 4.02 11.70 14.36
CA MET A 177 2.97 12.70 14.52
C MET A 177 1.76 12.10 15.28
N PRO A 178 1.12 12.82 16.23
CA PRO A 178 -0.09 12.34 16.87
C PRO A 178 -1.18 11.98 15.86
N GLY A 179 -1.81 10.81 16.03
CA GLY A 179 -2.81 10.28 15.11
C GLY A 179 -2.25 9.64 13.85
N GLN A 180 -0.93 9.63 13.67
CA GLN A 180 -0.25 8.93 12.60
C GLN A 180 0.16 7.52 13.06
N TRP A 181 -0.05 6.55 12.18
CA TRP A 181 0.22 5.14 12.41
C TRP A 181 0.81 4.49 11.16
N GLU A 182 1.42 3.35 11.36
CA GLU A 182 1.92 2.48 10.31
C GLU A 182 1.40 1.06 10.51
N PHE A 183 1.08 0.37 9.42
CA PHE A 183 1.00 -1.08 9.38
C PHE A 183 1.91 -1.63 8.28
N GLN A 184 2.40 -2.85 8.47
CA GLN A 184 3.37 -3.48 7.59
C GLN A 184 2.78 -4.77 7.00
N VAL A 185 2.87 -4.91 5.67
CA VAL A 185 2.44 -6.10 4.92
C VAL A 185 3.66 -6.81 4.37
N GLY A 186 3.73 -8.09 4.52
CA GLY A 186 4.80 -8.92 3.94
C GLY A 186 5.77 -9.47 4.96
N SER A 187 6.84 -10.01 4.48
CA SER A 187 7.39 -10.07 3.11
C SER A 187 6.85 -11.27 2.32
N GLY A 188 6.75 -11.11 1.01
CA GLY A 188 6.28 -12.16 0.10
C GLY A 188 6.30 -11.72 -1.36
N ASP A 189 5.64 -12.47 -2.25
CA ASP A 189 5.61 -12.13 -3.67
C ASP A 189 4.93 -10.77 -3.92
N PRO A 190 5.42 -9.97 -4.88
CA PRO A 190 4.98 -8.59 -5.10
C PRO A 190 3.49 -8.46 -5.37
N LEU A 191 2.89 -9.37 -6.15
CA LEU A 191 1.49 -9.30 -6.50
C LEU A 191 0.59 -9.56 -5.28
N LYS A 192 0.91 -10.61 -4.50
CA LYS A 192 0.16 -10.92 -3.29
C LYS A 192 0.30 -9.82 -2.23
N MET A 193 1.50 -9.29 -2.00
CA MET A 193 1.70 -8.23 -1.01
C MET A 193 0.99 -6.94 -1.41
N SER A 194 0.96 -6.61 -2.71
CA SER A 194 0.18 -5.48 -3.23
C SER A 194 -1.33 -5.70 -3.07
N ASP A 195 -1.84 -6.90 -3.37
CA ASP A 195 -3.24 -7.26 -3.14
C ASP A 195 -3.60 -7.14 -1.64
N ASP A 196 -2.77 -7.67 -0.76
CA ASP A 196 -2.95 -7.60 0.70
C ASP A 196 -2.97 -6.15 1.20
N LEU A 197 -2.08 -5.29 0.67
CA LEU A 197 -2.05 -3.87 1.01
C LEU A 197 -3.34 -3.16 0.58
N ILE A 198 -3.84 -3.42 -0.63
CA ILE A 198 -5.08 -2.82 -1.14
C ILE A 198 -6.27 -3.24 -0.25
N VAL A 199 -6.38 -4.51 0.11
CA VAL A 199 -7.46 -4.99 0.97
C VAL A 199 -7.30 -4.48 2.41
N ALA A 200 -6.08 -4.37 2.93
CA ALA A 200 -5.83 -3.75 4.22
C ALA A 200 -6.24 -2.26 4.25
N ARG A 201 -5.94 -1.49 3.18
CA ARG A 201 -6.43 -0.10 3.02
C ARG A 201 -7.96 -0.05 2.99
N PHE A 202 -8.61 -0.98 2.28
CA PHE A 202 -10.07 -1.08 2.24
C PHE A 202 -10.66 -1.30 3.64
N LEU A 203 -10.16 -2.28 4.38
CA LEU A 203 -10.59 -2.57 5.75
C LEU A 203 -10.37 -1.36 6.68
N LEU A 204 -9.26 -0.64 6.52
CA LEU A 204 -8.97 0.56 7.30
C LEU A 204 -9.99 1.67 7.04
N TYR A 205 -10.38 1.89 5.78
CA TYR A 205 -11.42 2.85 5.42
C TYR A 205 -12.79 2.45 5.96
N MET A 206 -13.18 1.17 5.84
CA MET A 206 -14.44 0.64 6.37
C MET A 206 -14.55 0.82 7.89
N LEU A 207 -13.46 0.59 8.61
CA LEU A 207 -13.41 0.85 10.05
C LEU A 207 -13.45 2.34 10.37
N GLY A 208 -12.81 3.17 9.55
CA GLY A 208 -12.93 4.62 9.62
C GLY A 208 -14.39 5.08 9.52
N GLU A 209 -15.15 4.56 8.53
CA GLU A 209 -16.59 4.81 8.39
C GLU A 209 -17.38 4.39 9.65
N LYS A 210 -17.11 3.18 10.15
CA LYS A 210 -17.76 2.64 11.36
C LYS A 210 -17.56 3.54 12.59
N HIS A 211 -16.39 4.12 12.75
CA HIS A 211 -16.00 4.92 13.91
C HIS A 211 -16.14 6.44 13.69
N GLY A 212 -16.53 6.89 12.50
CA GLY A 212 -16.62 8.31 12.15
C GLY A 212 -15.24 9.01 12.14
N ILE A 213 -14.19 8.27 11.81
CA ILE A 213 -12.81 8.74 11.72
C ILE A 213 -12.36 8.69 10.25
N ASN A 214 -11.90 9.82 9.72
CA ASN A 214 -11.33 9.85 8.38
C ASN A 214 -9.90 9.32 8.39
N VAL A 215 -9.58 8.50 7.40
CA VAL A 215 -8.21 7.98 7.16
C VAL A 215 -7.60 8.74 6.00
N SER A 216 -6.44 9.33 6.21
CA SER A 216 -5.69 10.04 5.17
C SER A 216 -4.44 9.25 4.78
N LEU A 217 -4.28 9.03 3.48
CA LEU A 217 -3.03 8.57 2.84
C LEU A 217 -2.30 9.72 2.13
N GLU A 218 -2.61 10.98 2.46
CA GLU A 218 -1.90 12.12 1.88
C GLU A 218 -0.42 12.10 2.29
N PRO A 219 0.52 12.37 1.35
CA PRO A 219 1.96 12.33 1.64
C PRO A 219 2.38 13.36 2.69
N LYS A 220 1.65 14.46 2.77
CA LYS A 220 1.86 15.54 3.75
C LYS A 220 0.51 16.00 4.30
N PRO A 221 -0.10 15.22 5.22
CA PRO A 221 -1.45 15.49 5.72
C PRO A 221 -1.55 16.82 6.49
N VAL A 222 -0.45 17.26 7.08
CA VAL A 222 -0.34 18.58 7.74
C VAL A 222 0.88 19.31 7.22
N ARG A 223 0.67 20.56 6.78
CA ARG A 223 1.77 21.42 6.31
C ARG A 223 2.60 21.94 7.49
N GLY A 224 3.86 22.27 7.23
CA GLY A 224 4.79 22.79 8.23
C GLY A 224 5.77 21.73 8.75
N ASP A 225 6.25 21.92 9.98
CA ASP A 225 7.32 21.13 10.59
C ASP A 225 6.81 19.79 11.18
N TRP A 226 6.05 19.05 10.39
CA TRP A 226 5.47 17.74 10.73
C TRP A 226 5.98 16.67 9.79
N ASN A 227 5.99 15.40 10.26
CA ASN A 227 6.30 14.28 9.38
C ASN A 227 5.28 14.13 8.26
N GLY A 228 5.73 13.66 7.10
CA GLY A 228 4.88 13.16 6.04
C GLY A 228 4.47 11.71 6.28
N ALA A 229 3.77 11.14 5.32
CA ALA A 229 3.37 9.73 5.32
C ALA A 229 3.87 9.05 4.03
N GLY A 230 4.61 7.96 4.20
CA GLY A 230 5.17 7.13 3.14
C GLY A 230 4.50 5.77 3.02
N CYS A 231 4.91 5.05 1.98
CA CYS A 231 4.69 3.62 1.84
C CYS A 231 6.03 3.01 1.43
N HIS A 232 6.94 2.82 2.39
CA HIS A 232 8.27 2.31 2.11
C HIS A 232 8.21 0.89 1.59
N VAL A 233 9.13 0.55 0.70
CA VAL A 233 9.17 -0.77 0.07
C VAL A 233 10.49 -1.46 0.37
N ASN A 234 10.43 -2.52 1.16
CA ASN A 234 11.52 -3.46 1.33
C ASN A 234 11.55 -4.40 0.12
N PHE A 235 12.68 -4.51 -0.54
CA PHE A 235 12.81 -5.26 -1.79
C PHE A 235 14.03 -6.18 -1.78
N SER A 236 13.87 -7.42 -2.21
CA SER A 236 14.99 -8.34 -2.47
C SER A 236 14.67 -9.32 -3.58
N THR A 237 15.71 -9.73 -4.31
CA THR A 237 15.67 -10.92 -5.18
C THR A 237 16.23 -12.13 -4.45
N LYS A 238 16.03 -13.31 -5.01
CA LYS A 238 16.64 -14.55 -4.52
C LYS A 238 18.16 -14.41 -4.33
N SER A 239 18.84 -13.83 -5.31
CA SER A 239 20.28 -13.64 -5.29
C SER A 239 20.74 -12.64 -4.23
N MET A 240 19.97 -11.57 -3.96
CA MET A 240 20.26 -10.62 -2.89
C MET A 240 20.18 -11.27 -1.50
N ARG A 241 19.39 -12.32 -1.32
CA ARG A 241 19.25 -13.08 -0.06
C ARG A 241 20.31 -14.15 0.13
N GLN A 242 21.22 -14.34 -0.82
CA GLN A 242 22.31 -15.33 -0.80
C GLN A 242 23.67 -14.67 -0.57
N ASP A 243 24.71 -15.48 -0.42
CA ASP A 243 26.08 -14.99 -0.28
C ASP A 243 26.50 -14.19 -1.53
N GLY A 244 27.10 -13.01 -1.33
CA GLY A 244 27.38 -12.04 -2.40
C GLY A 244 26.21 -11.06 -2.68
N GLY A 245 25.10 -11.18 -1.96
CA GLY A 245 23.90 -10.37 -2.19
C GLY A 245 24.09 -8.88 -1.93
N LEU A 246 25.03 -8.48 -1.05
CA LEU A 246 25.27 -7.06 -0.77
C LEU A 246 25.79 -6.31 -1.99
N GLU A 247 26.64 -6.93 -2.79
CA GLU A 247 27.16 -6.35 -4.03
C GLU A 247 26.01 -6.12 -5.04
N LEU A 248 25.10 -7.09 -5.17
CA LEU A 248 23.89 -6.94 -6.01
C LEU A 248 22.95 -5.85 -5.49
N ILE A 249 22.84 -5.69 -4.18
CA ILE A 249 22.07 -4.61 -3.56
C ILE A 249 22.70 -3.24 -3.91
N HIS A 250 24.03 -3.11 -3.89
CA HIS A 250 24.72 -1.89 -4.31
C HIS A 250 24.50 -1.57 -5.80
N GLU A 251 24.54 -2.59 -6.67
CA GLU A 251 24.21 -2.44 -8.09
C GLU A 251 22.76 -1.99 -8.30
N ALA A 252 21.82 -2.58 -7.56
CA ALA A 252 20.42 -2.17 -7.58
C ALA A 252 20.24 -0.70 -7.14
N CYS A 253 20.96 -0.25 -6.09
CA CYS A 253 20.95 1.14 -5.67
C CYS A 253 21.46 2.08 -6.78
N ALA A 254 22.47 1.69 -7.54
CA ALA A 254 22.97 2.49 -8.66
C ALA A 254 21.91 2.61 -9.78
N ARG A 255 21.31 1.47 -10.20
CA ARG A 255 20.21 1.47 -11.21
C ARG A 255 19.01 2.30 -10.77
N LEU A 256 18.62 2.23 -9.49
CA LEU A 256 17.55 3.07 -8.92
C LEU A 256 17.89 4.56 -8.95
N GLY A 257 19.17 4.90 -8.82
CA GLY A 257 19.67 6.28 -8.98
C GLY A 257 19.56 6.77 -10.42
N ASP A 258 19.98 5.97 -11.38
CA ASP A 258 19.93 6.30 -12.81
C ASP A 258 18.48 6.55 -13.28
N ARG A 259 17.50 5.83 -12.73
CA ARG A 259 16.08 5.96 -13.05
C ARG A 259 15.26 6.72 -12.01
N HIS A 260 15.91 7.52 -11.15
CA HIS A 260 15.25 8.20 -10.04
C HIS A 260 13.97 8.95 -10.45
N LYS A 261 14.02 9.70 -11.56
CA LYS A 261 12.88 10.50 -12.03
C LYS A 261 11.71 9.64 -12.49
N ASP A 262 11.97 8.50 -13.12
CA ASP A 262 10.93 7.57 -13.57
C ASP A 262 10.18 7.00 -12.36
N HIS A 263 10.92 6.64 -11.31
CA HIS A 263 10.35 6.18 -10.06
C HIS A 263 9.49 7.25 -9.37
N ILE A 264 10.00 8.47 -9.24
CA ILE A 264 9.24 9.57 -8.62
C ILE A 264 7.91 9.83 -9.35
N ALA A 265 7.87 9.67 -10.67
CA ALA A 265 6.66 9.90 -11.47
C ALA A 265 5.48 8.98 -11.09
N VAL A 266 5.76 7.78 -10.54
CA VAL A 266 4.73 6.78 -10.14
C VAL A 266 4.64 6.57 -8.63
N TYR A 267 5.46 7.27 -7.84
CA TYR A 267 5.55 7.09 -6.39
C TYR A 267 4.52 7.88 -5.57
N GLY A 268 3.41 8.28 -6.18
CA GLY A 268 2.30 8.96 -5.54
C GLY A 268 2.28 10.47 -5.81
N HIS A 269 1.07 11.03 -5.76
CA HIS A 269 0.84 12.45 -6.02
C HIS A 269 1.12 13.31 -4.79
N GLY A 270 1.71 14.50 -4.98
CA GLY A 270 1.99 15.44 -3.89
C GLY A 270 3.21 15.06 -3.05
N ASN A 271 4.04 14.12 -3.51
CA ASN A 271 5.18 13.59 -2.79
C ASN A 271 6.31 14.62 -2.61
N GLU A 272 6.34 15.68 -3.42
CA GLU A 272 7.23 16.83 -3.27
C GLU A 272 7.04 17.57 -1.93
N ALA A 273 5.84 17.53 -1.37
CA ALA A 273 5.56 18.11 -0.06
C ALA A 273 6.13 17.29 1.10
N ARG A 274 6.41 15.98 0.88
CA ARG A 274 7.00 15.04 1.84
C ARG A 274 8.51 14.94 1.67
N LEU A 275 9.02 14.76 0.44
CA LEU A 275 10.44 14.55 0.15
C LEU A 275 11.19 15.87 0.08
N THR A 276 11.45 16.47 1.24
CA THR A 276 12.01 17.81 1.38
C THR A 276 13.49 17.84 1.79
N GLY A 277 14.07 16.71 2.16
CA GLY A 277 15.38 16.63 2.81
C GLY A 277 15.34 16.83 4.33
N LEU A 278 14.13 16.99 4.90
CA LEU A 278 13.85 17.07 6.33
C LEU A 278 12.98 15.89 6.75
N HIS A 279 12.78 15.70 8.06
CA HIS A 279 11.87 14.67 8.61
C HIS A 279 12.18 13.27 8.06
N GLU A 280 13.45 12.87 8.13
CA GLU A 280 13.92 11.55 7.69
C GLU A 280 13.63 11.25 6.20
N THR A 281 13.66 12.25 5.35
CA THR A 281 13.54 12.10 3.89
C THR A 281 14.73 12.67 3.14
N CYS A 282 15.05 12.10 1.98
CA CYS A 282 15.89 12.75 0.98
C CYS A 282 15.05 13.78 0.19
N SER A 283 15.68 14.84 -0.32
CA SER A 283 15.00 15.76 -1.24
C SER A 283 14.52 15.02 -2.50
N ILE A 284 13.33 15.37 -3.01
CA ILE A 284 12.77 14.78 -4.23
C ILE A 284 13.66 14.95 -5.47
N ASN A 285 14.52 15.96 -5.46
CA ASN A 285 15.43 16.28 -6.56
C ASN A 285 16.81 15.61 -6.43
N GLU A 286 17.03 14.88 -5.34
CA GLU A 286 18.29 14.21 -5.03
C GLU A 286 18.10 12.72 -4.87
N PHE A 287 19.12 11.96 -5.23
CA PHE A 287 19.16 10.54 -4.96
C PHE A 287 20.44 10.20 -4.20
N ARG A 288 20.28 9.52 -3.09
CA ARG A 288 21.39 8.91 -2.35
C ARG A 288 20.94 7.67 -1.63
N TRP A 289 21.86 6.79 -1.37
CA TRP A 289 21.62 5.60 -0.55
C TRP A 289 22.68 5.48 0.54
N GLY A 290 22.35 4.76 1.59
CA GLY A 290 23.26 4.58 2.71
C GLY A 290 22.86 3.45 3.66
N ILE A 291 23.85 2.97 4.42
CA ILE A 291 23.64 1.96 5.46
C ILE A 291 23.07 2.65 6.68
N SER A 292 21.92 2.16 7.18
CA SER A 292 21.17 2.71 8.33
C SER A 292 20.84 4.22 8.22
N ASP A 293 20.90 4.79 7.03
CA ASP A 293 20.61 6.21 6.80
C ASP A 293 19.12 6.42 6.50
N ARG A 294 18.34 6.85 7.50
CA ARG A 294 16.91 7.16 7.34
C ARG A 294 16.64 8.42 6.50
N GLY A 295 17.62 9.29 6.32
CA GLY A 295 17.51 10.45 5.43
C GLY A 295 17.86 10.16 3.97
N ALA A 296 18.18 8.93 3.60
CA ALA A 296 18.48 8.54 2.22
C ALA A 296 17.21 8.19 1.42
N SER A 297 17.33 8.18 0.09
CA SER A 297 16.31 7.68 -0.83
C SER A 297 16.16 6.16 -0.69
N ILE A 298 17.31 5.46 -0.62
CA ILE A 298 17.37 4.02 -0.39
C ILE A 298 18.19 3.77 0.88
N ARG A 299 17.63 3.04 1.81
CA ARG A 299 18.31 2.59 3.01
C ARG A 299 18.68 1.12 2.88
N ILE A 300 19.93 0.78 3.17
CA ILE A 300 20.37 -0.60 3.38
C ILE A 300 20.33 -0.85 4.89
N PRO A 301 19.52 -1.80 5.39
CA PRO A 301 19.49 -2.11 6.82
C PRO A 301 20.85 -2.54 7.34
N MET A 302 21.13 -2.27 8.62
CA MET A 302 22.40 -2.65 9.26
C MET A 302 22.62 -4.16 9.21
N ASP A 303 21.57 -4.96 9.42
CA ASP A 303 21.66 -6.42 9.36
C ASP A 303 22.01 -6.92 7.97
N THR A 304 21.48 -6.28 6.90
CA THR A 304 21.86 -6.58 5.52
C THR A 304 23.35 -6.30 5.28
N ALA A 305 23.84 -5.15 5.74
CA ALA A 305 25.26 -4.79 5.61
C ALA A 305 26.16 -5.75 6.40
N PHE A 306 25.77 -6.08 7.62
CA PHE A 306 26.52 -6.98 8.51
C PHE A 306 26.58 -8.42 7.95
N ASN A 307 25.43 -8.95 7.53
CA ASN A 307 25.31 -10.31 6.99
C ASN A 307 25.75 -10.39 5.52
N ARG A 308 26.05 -9.27 4.87
CA ARG A 308 26.42 -9.13 3.45
C ARG A 308 25.39 -9.71 2.48
N LYS A 309 24.12 -9.78 2.89
CA LYS A 309 22.96 -10.25 2.12
C LYS A 309 21.66 -9.83 2.81
N GLY A 310 20.57 -9.69 2.05
CA GLY A 310 19.28 -9.32 2.60
C GLY A 310 18.44 -8.52 1.60
N TYR A 311 18.11 -7.27 1.96
CA TYR A 311 17.21 -6.43 1.19
C TYR A 311 17.62 -4.95 1.25
N LEU A 312 17.07 -4.15 0.35
CA LEU A 312 17.09 -2.69 0.39
C LEU A 312 15.70 -2.16 0.73
N GLU A 313 15.62 -0.97 1.30
CA GLU A 313 14.38 -0.24 1.59
C GLU A 313 14.31 1.00 0.71
N ASP A 314 13.34 1.06 -0.22
CA ASP A 314 13.02 2.29 -0.95
C ASP A 314 12.06 3.15 -0.13
N ARG A 315 12.56 4.30 0.33
CA ARG A 315 11.85 5.24 1.22
C ARG A 315 11.12 6.35 0.46
N ARG A 316 11.21 6.34 -0.87
CA ARG A 316 10.64 7.39 -1.72
C ARG A 316 9.13 7.29 -1.95
N PRO A 317 8.47 6.11 -2.01
CA PRO A 317 7.05 6.05 -2.29
C PRO A 317 6.21 6.74 -1.20
N ALA A 318 5.20 7.50 -1.62
CA ALA A 318 4.24 8.17 -0.75
C ALA A 318 3.16 7.21 -0.27
N ALA A 319 2.50 7.55 0.83
CA ALA A 319 1.42 6.74 1.40
C ALA A 319 0.26 6.48 0.41
N ASN A 320 -0.02 7.41 -0.50
CA ASN A 320 -1.08 7.31 -1.51
C ASN A 320 -0.64 6.64 -2.82
N CYS A 321 0.56 6.07 -2.89
CA CYS A 321 1.03 5.38 -4.09
C CYS A 321 0.15 4.17 -4.45
N ASP A 322 0.17 3.82 -5.73
CA ASP A 322 -0.36 2.56 -6.24
C ASP A 322 0.71 1.46 -6.05
N PRO A 323 0.50 0.48 -5.16
CA PRO A 323 1.53 -0.52 -4.87
C PRO A 323 1.89 -1.39 -6.07
N TYR A 324 0.95 -1.58 -7.02
CA TYR A 324 1.22 -2.33 -8.23
C TYR A 324 2.19 -1.59 -9.14
N GLU A 325 2.02 -0.27 -9.32
CA GLU A 325 2.95 0.56 -10.11
C GLU A 325 4.33 0.62 -9.46
N VAL A 326 4.37 0.77 -8.13
CA VAL A 326 5.62 0.82 -7.38
C VAL A 326 6.39 -0.50 -7.50
N CYS A 327 5.75 -1.64 -7.26
CA CYS A 327 6.39 -2.94 -7.37
C CYS A 327 6.83 -3.24 -8.82
N HIS A 328 5.99 -2.88 -9.80
CA HIS A 328 6.31 -3.07 -11.21
C HIS A 328 7.59 -2.34 -11.61
N ILE A 329 7.71 -1.03 -11.32
CA ILE A 329 8.89 -0.26 -11.70
C ILE A 329 10.15 -0.67 -10.93
N LEU A 330 10.02 -1.13 -9.67
CA LEU A 330 11.14 -1.69 -8.92
C LEU A 330 11.67 -2.97 -9.59
N MET A 331 10.77 -3.90 -9.91
CA MET A 331 11.14 -5.15 -10.61
C MET A 331 11.75 -4.86 -11.97
N GLU A 332 11.17 -3.95 -12.76
CA GLU A 332 11.70 -3.56 -14.06
C GLU A 332 13.11 -2.97 -13.95
N THR A 333 13.37 -2.09 -12.98
CA THR A 333 14.66 -1.42 -12.82
C THR A 333 15.74 -2.35 -12.28
N ILE A 334 15.38 -3.21 -11.34
CA ILE A 334 16.38 -4.03 -10.62
C ILE A 334 16.65 -5.35 -11.33
N CYS A 335 15.63 -5.97 -11.94
CA CYS A 335 15.72 -7.32 -12.49
C CYS A 335 15.90 -7.36 -14.01
N LYS A 336 15.66 -6.26 -14.72
CA LYS A 336 15.91 -6.12 -16.17
C LYS A 336 17.06 -5.18 -16.45
#